data_20b3a5548209bb165057120e877b68bb
#
_entry.id   20b3a5548209bb165057120e877b68bb
#
_cell.length_a   1.000
_cell.length_b   1.000
_cell.length_c   1.000
_cell.angle_alpha   90.00
_cell.angle_beta   90.00
_cell.angle_gamma   90.00
#
_symmetry.space_group_name_H-M   'P 1'
#
loop_
_entity.id
_entity.type
_entity.pdbx_description
1 polymer ?
#
loop_
_entity_poly.entity_id
_entity_poly.type
_entity_poly.pdbx_seq_one_letter_code
_entity_poly.pdbx_strand_id
1 'polypeptide(L)'
;NVSYAVSADTAFNIDQLKKTDAYLAMYHDQALPVLKALSFGKAVNITLGTPIIRTSVDHGTALEIAGKSKPKLGSIKEAIKLAEIQLK
;
A
#
# COMPACT_ATOMS: atom_id res chain seq x y z
N ASN A 1 1.45 -5.96 20.91
CA ASN A 1 0.53 -5.02 21.55
C ASN A 1 -0.38 -4.38 20.49
N VAL A 2 -1.66 -4.26 20.81
CA VAL A 2 -2.65 -3.59 19.96
C VAL A 2 -3.20 -2.40 20.73
N SER A 3 -3.19 -1.22 20.11
CA SER A 3 -3.75 -0.01 20.71
C SER A 3 -5.28 0.02 20.60
N TYR A 4 -5.91 0.90 21.35
CA TYR A 4 -7.30 1.25 21.10
C TYR A 4 -7.43 2.01 19.78
N ALA A 5 -8.67 2.15 19.29
CA ALA A 5 -8.94 2.95 18.12
C ALA A 5 -8.44 4.39 18.30
N VAL A 6 -7.80 4.93 17.29
CA VAL A 6 -7.24 6.28 17.31
C VAL A 6 -7.89 7.12 16.20
N SER A 7 -7.83 8.42 16.35
CA SER A 7 -8.37 9.34 15.34
C SER A 7 -7.55 9.26 14.06
N ALA A 8 -8.22 9.09 12.92
CA ALA A 8 -7.54 8.91 11.63
C ALA A 8 -6.73 10.15 11.21
N ASP A 9 -7.18 11.34 11.58
CA ASP A 9 -6.50 12.59 11.23
C ASP A 9 -5.15 12.78 11.94
N THR A 10 -4.94 12.11 13.08
CA THR A 10 -3.68 12.19 13.84
C THR A 10 -2.89 10.89 13.86
N ALA A 11 -3.46 9.80 13.38
CA ALA A 11 -2.84 8.46 13.43
C ALA A 11 -1.51 8.39 12.67
N PHE A 12 -1.35 9.17 11.63
CA PHE A 12 -0.21 9.09 10.72
C PHE A 12 0.78 10.24 10.88
N ASN A 13 0.74 10.97 11.97
CA ASN A 13 1.79 11.98 12.20
C ASN A 13 3.16 11.30 12.40
N ILE A 14 4.23 12.06 12.24
CA ILE A 14 5.60 11.52 12.24
C ILE A 14 5.94 10.75 13.51
N ASP A 15 5.48 11.23 14.67
CA ASP A 15 5.77 10.58 15.95
C ASP A 15 5.03 9.24 16.08
N GLN A 16 3.79 9.16 15.59
CA GLN A 16 3.03 7.92 15.57
C GLN A 16 3.62 6.92 14.57
N LEU A 17 4.01 7.39 13.40
CA LEU A 17 4.66 6.53 12.39
C LEU A 17 5.92 5.85 12.93
N LYS A 18 6.72 6.57 13.72
CA LYS A 18 7.95 6.00 14.32
C LYS A 18 7.68 4.93 15.38
N LYS A 19 6.51 4.95 15.99
CA LYS A 19 6.16 4.06 17.11
C LYS A 19 5.24 2.90 16.70
N THR A 20 4.75 2.89 15.48
CA THR A 20 3.72 1.95 15.02
C THR A 20 4.28 1.02 13.96
N ASP A 21 4.16 -0.28 14.19
CA ASP A 21 4.62 -1.30 13.23
C ASP A 21 3.63 -1.54 12.10
N ALA A 22 2.33 -1.42 12.38
CA ALA A 22 1.27 -1.67 11.41
C ALA A 22 0.00 -0.91 11.77
N TYR A 23 -0.77 -0.53 10.77
CA TYR A 23 -2.07 0.12 10.94
C TYR A 23 -3.19 -0.77 10.41
N LEU A 24 -4.24 -0.93 11.18
CA LEU A 24 -5.48 -1.55 10.72
C LEU A 24 -6.48 -0.45 10.36
N ALA A 25 -6.77 -0.32 9.07
CA ALA A 25 -7.79 0.59 8.57
C ALA A 25 -9.06 -0.18 8.25
N MET A 26 -10.21 0.39 8.56
CA MET A 26 -11.50 -0.28 8.38
C MET A 26 -12.11 -0.02 7.00
N TYR A 27 -11.67 1.01 6.29
CA TYR A 27 -12.10 1.30 4.94
C TYR A 27 -11.01 2.01 4.15
N HIS A 28 -11.15 2.01 2.84
CA HIS A 28 -10.16 2.48 1.86
C HIS A 28 -9.57 3.86 2.20
N ASP A 29 -10.40 4.87 2.41
CA ASP A 29 -9.93 6.25 2.55
C ASP A 29 -9.31 6.57 3.92
N GLN A 30 -9.39 5.65 4.88
CA GLN A 30 -8.69 5.83 6.15
C GLN A 30 -7.17 5.79 6.03
N ALA A 31 -6.64 5.04 5.08
CA ALA A 31 -5.21 4.82 4.99
C ALA A 31 -4.61 5.04 3.59
N LEU A 32 -5.35 4.79 2.54
CA LEU A 32 -4.79 4.79 1.19
C LEU A 32 -4.23 6.15 0.73
N PRO A 33 -4.87 7.30 1.01
CA PRO A 33 -4.28 8.59 0.66
C PRO A 33 -2.92 8.81 1.32
N VAL A 34 -2.80 8.45 2.60
CA VAL A 34 -1.53 8.58 3.34
C VAL A 34 -0.49 7.60 2.80
N LEU A 35 -0.89 6.34 2.59
CA LEU A 35 0.00 5.34 2.01
C LEU A 35 0.58 5.83 0.67
N LYS A 36 -0.26 6.31 -0.22
CA LYS A 36 0.18 6.80 -1.53
C LYS A 36 1.08 8.02 -1.43
N ALA A 37 0.80 8.92 -0.50
CA ALA A 37 1.66 10.08 -0.27
C ALA A 37 3.05 9.69 0.25
N LEU A 38 3.13 8.70 1.12
CA LEU A 38 4.39 8.26 1.72
C LEU A 38 5.17 7.24 0.88
N SER A 39 4.49 6.44 0.08
CA SER A 39 5.11 5.34 -0.67
C SER A 39 5.92 5.78 -1.89
N PHE A 40 5.70 6.98 -2.37
CA PHE A 40 6.36 7.51 -3.58
C PHE A 40 6.26 6.55 -4.78
N GLY A 41 5.10 5.90 -4.95
CA GLY A 41 4.84 4.98 -6.05
C GLY A 41 5.46 3.59 -5.89
N LYS A 42 5.85 3.22 -4.68
CA LYS A 42 6.43 1.89 -4.38
C LYS A 42 5.51 0.99 -3.56
N ALA A 43 4.32 1.45 -3.20
CA ALA A 43 3.37 0.64 -2.45
C ALA A 43 2.90 -0.56 -3.26
N VAL A 44 2.64 -1.66 -2.55
CA VAL A 44 2.17 -2.91 -3.13
C VAL A 44 0.93 -3.37 -2.36
N ASN A 45 -0.05 -3.86 -3.08
CA ASN A 45 -1.22 -4.51 -2.51
C ASN A 45 -0.96 -6.02 -2.43
N ILE A 46 -1.12 -6.60 -1.25
CA ILE A 46 -0.96 -8.04 -1.02
C ILE A 46 -2.27 -8.58 -0.47
N THR A 47 -2.76 -9.66 -1.07
CA THR A 47 -3.92 -10.39 -0.54
C THR A 47 -3.43 -11.55 0.32
N LEU A 48 -3.83 -11.57 1.59
CA LEU A 48 -3.45 -12.60 2.53
C LEU A 48 -4.60 -13.57 2.80
N GLY A 49 -4.29 -14.79 3.23
CA GLY A 49 -5.29 -15.79 3.58
C GLY A 49 -5.90 -16.54 2.40
N THR A 50 -5.28 -16.46 1.23
CA THR A 50 -5.71 -17.17 0.03
C THR A 50 -4.71 -18.30 -0.31
N PRO A 51 -5.14 -19.37 -1.00
CA PRO A 51 -4.23 -20.43 -1.41
C PRO A 51 -3.27 -20.03 -2.53
N ILE A 52 -3.48 -18.89 -3.14
CA ILE A 52 -2.63 -18.35 -4.21
C ILE A 52 -1.90 -17.10 -3.70
N ILE A 53 -0.71 -16.87 -4.23
CA ILE A 53 0.03 -15.63 -4.00
C ILE A 53 -0.54 -14.56 -4.92
N ARG A 54 -0.99 -13.45 -4.35
CA ARG A 54 -1.52 -12.33 -5.11
C ARG A 54 -0.89 -11.03 -4.62
N THR A 55 -0.10 -10.41 -5.49
CA THR A 55 0.42 -9.06 -5.30
C THR A 55 -0.02 -8.20 -6.49
N SER A 56 -0.25 -6.92 -6.24
CA SER A 56 -0.66 -6.00 -7.31
C SER A 56 -0.14 -4.60 -7.04
N VAL A 57 -0.20 -3.78 -8.08
CA VAL A 57 0.22 -2.39 -8.03
C VAL A 57 -0.74 -1.54 -7.18
N ASP A 58 -0.26 -0.38 -6.76
CA ASP A 58 -1.02 0.54 -5.93
C ASP A 58 -1.86 1.55 -6.72
N HIS A 59 -1.73 1.61 -8.04
CA HIS A 59 -2.49 2.54 -8.87
C HIS A 59 -3.77 1.91 -9.43
N GLY A 60 -4.76 2.76 -9.73
CA GLY A 60 -5.99 2.35 -10.42
C GLY A 60 -5.82 2.32 -11.94
N THR A 61 -6.92 2.45 -12.67
CA THR A 61 -6.97 2.38 -14.14
C THR A 61 -6.21 3.51 -14.84
N ALA A 62 -5.99 4.64 -14.16
CA ALA A 62 -5.22 5.77 -14.68
C ALA A 62 -5.65 6.18 -16.10
N LEU A 63 -6.94 6.39 -16.31
CA LEU A 63 -7.54 6.66 -17.62
C LEU A 63 -6.92 7.86 -18.32
N GLU A 64 -6.46 8.86 -17.58
CA GLU A 64 -5.85 10.07 -18.12
C GLU A 64 -4.50 9.84 -18.80
N ILE A 65 -3.84 8.72 -18.54
CA ILE A 65 -2.58 8.34 -19.19
C ILE A 65 -2.71 7.10 -20.07
N ALA A 66 -3.92 6.59 -20.26
CA ALA A 66 -4.17 5.42 -21.10
C ALA A 66 -3.66 5.69 -22.54
N GLY A 67 -2.86 4.80 -23.06
CA GLY A 67 -2.27 4.92 -24.40
C GLY A 67 -1.11 5.92 -24.54
N LYS A 68 -0.66 6.55 -23.45
CA LYS A 68 0.37 7.59 -23.49
C LYS A 68 1.78 7.16 -23.10
N SER A 69 2.02 5.89 -22.83
CA SER A 69 3.35 5.34 -22.47
C SER A 69 4.04 6.13 -21.33
N LYS A 70 3.28 6.59 -20.33
CA LYS A 70 3.79 7.39 -19.19
C LYS A 70 3.68 6.70 -17.81
N PRO A 71 3.44 5.38 -17.69
CA PRO A 71 3.31 4.77 -16.37
C PRO A 71 4.64 4.73 -15.63
N LYS A 72 4.59 4.92 -14.31
CA LYS A 72 5.72 4.69 -13.42
C LYS A 72 5.80 3.20 -13.08
N LEU A 73 6.99 2.62 -13.15
CA LEU A 73 7.20 1.17 -12.97
C LEU A 73 7.54 0.75 -11.53
N GLY A 74 7.63 1.70 -10.58
CA GLY A 74 8.07 1.38 -9.22
C GLY A 74 7.21 0.33 -8.53
N SER A 75 5.90 0.51 -8.53
CA SER A 75 4.95 -0.39 -7.86
C SER A 75 4.94 -1.79 -8.46
N ILE A 76 4.96 -1.94 -9.79
CA ILE A 76 4.98 -3.26 -10.43
C ILE A 76 6.27 -4.03 -10.13
N LYS A 77 7.40 -3.35 -10.11
CA LYS A 77 8.68 -3.98 -9.75
C LYS A 77 8.68 -4.50 -8.32
N GLU A 78 8.17 -3.72 -7.38
CA GLU A 78 8.04 -4.14 -5.98
C GLU A 78 7.03 -5.28 -5.81
N ALA A 79 5.91 -5.27 -6.56
CA ALA A 79 4.94 -6.35 -6.54
C ALA A 79 5.56 -7.69 -7.00
N ILE A 80 6.37 -7.67 -8.05
CA ILE A 80 7.08 -8.86 -8.55
C ILE A 80 8.07 -9.36 -7.49
N LYS A 81 8.85 -8.49 -6.89
CA LYS A 81 9.81 -8.88 -5.84
C LYS A 81 9.11 -9.53 -4.64
N LEU A 82 7.99 -8.98 -4.20
CA LEU A 82 7.23 -9.55 -3.09
C LEU A 82 6.63 -10.90 -3.44
N ALA A 83 6.14 -11.10 -4.66
CA ALA A 83 5.67 -12.38 -5.12
C ALA A 83 6.78 -13.44 -5.09
N GLU A 84 7.99 -13.09 -5.55
CA GLU A 84 9.16 -13.98 -5.50
C GLU A 84 9.53 -14.36 -4.06
N ILE A 85 9.50 -13.40 -3.13
CA ILE A 85 9.79 -13.65 -1.71
C ILE A 85 8.75 -14.61 -1.11
N GLN A 86 7.46 -14.44 -1.43
CA GLN A 86 6.39 -15.29 -0.93
C GLN A 86 6.46 -16.73 -1.47
N LEU A 87 7.06 -16.94 -2.63
CA LEU A 87 7.25 -18.27 -3.22
C LEU A 87 8.32 -19.09 -2.50
N LYS A 88 9.18 -18.46 -1.75
CA LYS A 88 10.21 -19.13 -0.95
C LYS A 88 9.68 -19.51 0.43
#